data_504a391a2b2932415277e0037f997317
#
_entry.id   504a391a2b2932415277e0037f997317
#
_cell.length_a   1.000
_cell.length_b   1.000
_cell.length_c   1.000
_cell.angle_alpha   90.00
_cell.angle_beta   90.00
_cell.angle_gamma   90.00
#
_symmetry.space_group_name_H-M   'P 1'
#
loop_
_entity.id
_entity.type
_entity.pdbx_description
1 polymer ?
#
loop_
_entity_poly.entity_id
_entity_poly.type
_entity_poly.pdbx_seq_one_letter_code
_entity_poly.pdbx_strand_id
1 'polypeptide(L)'
;MTDVLTVRDLRIAFRMEGRLSVPVRGVSFTVGRGERVALVGESGSGKSLTALAVGGLVDRAEISGDVSLSGRIAYIFQNPMQSLNPVMRVGAQIDEAKKSRRTAEELLGDVGLPAEAARKYPCEMSGGQQQRVMIAMALAQEPDLLVADEPTTALDVTTQREVLDLVDSVARSRGMAVLFITHNLGLVARYSDFVNVMYAGEIVESGTVPAVLSAPRHPYTQGLLAAVPSLDAPKDAPLSDIPGTVPPPTDWPSGCAFHPRCPHAIPECSSSSRCRFLA
;
A
#
# COMPACT_ATOMS: atom_id res chain seq x y z
N MET A 1 -15.16 6.23 16.68
CA MET A 1 -13.86 5.53 16.65
C MET A 1 -12.79 6.59 16.53
N THR A 2 -11.68 6.48 17.25
CA THR A 2 -10.57 7.45 17.15
C THR A 2 -9.66 7.03 16.01
N ASP A 3 -9.41 7.95 15.07
CA ASP A 3 -8.51 7.71 13.95
C ASP A 3 -7.06 7.60 14.46
N VAL A 4 -6.33 6.61 13.96
CA VAL A 4 -4.89 6.46 14.17
C VAL A 4 -4.12 7.31 13.17
N LEU A 5 -4.63 7.39 11.94
CA LEU A 5 -4.08 8.21 10.88
C LEU A 5 -5.17 9.07 10.24
N THR A 6 -4.87 10.36 10.09
CA THR A 6 -5.66 11.29 9.28
C THR A 6 -4.74 11.99 8.30
N VAL A 7 -5.04 11.87 7.02
CA VAL A 7 -4.35 12.57 5.93
C VAL A 7 -5.35 13.55 5.29
N ARG A 8 -4.98 14.82 5.14
CA ARG A 8 -5.81 15.86 4.54
C ARG A 8 -5.04 16.65 3.52
N ASP A 9 -5.54 16.66 2.31
CA ASP A 9 -5.02 17.40 1.15
C ASP A 9 -3.49 17.25 0.96
N LEU A 10 -2.97 16.04 1.19
CA LEU A 10 -1.54 15.75 1.07
C LEU A 10 -1.09 15.96 -0.37
N ARG A 11 -0.12 16.85 -0.56
CA ARG A 11 0.55 17.10 -1.85
C ARG A 11 2.04 16.93 -1.68
N ILE A 12 2.65 16.27 -2.66
CA ILE A 12 4.09 16.04 -2.69
C ILE A 12 4.61 16.49 -4.05
N ALA A 13 5.58 17.38 -4.05
CA ALA A 13 6.19 17.90 -5.25
C ALA A 13 7.72 17.81 -5.17
N PHE A 14 8.36 17.54 -6.30
CA PHE A 14 9.80 17.52 -6.47
C PHE A 14 10.22 18.51 -7.55
N ARG A 15 11.33 19.21 -7.33
CA ARG A 15 12.00 20.00 -8.37
C ARG A 15 13.14 19.19 -8.98
N MET A 16 12.98 18.78 -10.23
CA MET A 16 13.95 18.01 -10.98
C MET A 16 14.32 18.77 -12.26
N GLU A 17 15.60 19.16 -12.41
CA GLU A 17 16.09 19.82 -13.62
C GLU A 17 15.25 21.02 -14.08
N GLY A 18 14.78 21.84 -13.13
CA GLY A 18 13.96 23.02 -13.39
C GLY A 18 12.48 22.72 -13.68
N ARG A 19 12.04 21.46 -13.71
CA ARG A 19 10.65 21.05 -13.84
C ARG A 19 10.05 20.68 -12.50
N LEU A 20 8.77 20.98 -12.32
CA LEU A 20 8.00 20.58 -11.15
C LEU A 20 7.30 19.26 -11.47
N SER A 21 7.59 18.24 -10.65
CA SER A 21 6.90 16.94 -10.67
C SER A 21 6.00 16.85 -9.45
N VAL A 22 4.72 16.56 -9.61
CA VAL A 22 3.73 16.51 -8.52
C VAL A 22 3.07 15.13 -8.48
N PRO A 23 3.75 14.10 -7.98
CA PRO A 23 3.23 12.73 -7.97
C PRO A 23 2.05 12.50 -6.99
N VAL A 24 1.83 13.39 -6.02
CA VAL A 24 0.66 13.36 -5.10
C VAL A 24 0.01 14.74 -5.09
N ARG A 25 -1.31 14.81 -5.34
CA ARG A 25 -2.01 16.05 -5.71
C ARG A 25 -3.22 16.38 -4.85
N GLY A 26 -3.23 16.06 -3.57
CA GLY A 26 -4.36 16.38 -2.68
C GLY A 26 -5.08 15.12 -2.20
N VAL A 27 -4.31 14.17 -1.68
CA VAL A 27 -4.81 12.91 -1.13
C VAL A 27 -5.37 13.13 0.27
N SER A 28 -6.60 12.64 0.51
CA SER A 28 -7.24 12.71 1.82
C SER A 28 -7.88 11.37 2.15
N PHE A 29 -7.52 10.79 3.30
CA PHE A 29 -8.12 9.57 3.84
C PHE A 29 -7.85 9.43 5.33
N THR A 30 -8.54 8.51 5.98
CA THR A 30 -8.33 8.18 7.40
C THR A 30 -8.12 6.69 7.58
N VAL A 31 -7.49 6.31 8.69
CA VAL A 31 -7.38 4.93 9.15
C VAL A 31 -7.77 4.90 10.62
N GLY A 32 -8.86 4.22 10.95
CA GLY A 32 -9.32 4.03 12.31
C GLY A 32 -8.50 2.98 13.05
N ARG A 33 -8.58 2.98 14.39
CA ARG A 33 -7.92 1.96 15.23
C ARG A 33 -8.44 0.55 14.89
N GLY A 34 -7.52 -0.38 14.61
CA GLY A 34 -7.84 -1.75 14.23
C GLY A 34 -8.45 -1.90 12.84
N GLU A 35 -8.55 -0.82 12.07
CA GLU A 35 -9.08 -0.82 10.71
C GLU A 35 -7.99 -1.20 9.70
N ARG A 36 -8.40 -1.88 8.62
CA ARG A 36 -7.53 -2.27 7.51
C ARG A 36 -7.96 -1.52 6.27
N VAL A 37 -7.16 -0.54 5.90
CA VAL A 37 -7.42 0.33 4.74
C VAL A 37 -6.45 -0.02 3.63
N ALA A 38 -6.97 -0.23 2.41
CA ALA A 38 -6.15 -0.40 1.23
C ALA A 38 -5.98 0.90 0.46
N LEU A 39 -4.80 1.11 -0.10
CA LEU A 39 -4.52 2.11 -1.10
C LEU A 39 -4.10 1.39 -2.39
N VAL A 40 -4.95 1.46 -3.42
CA VAL A 40 -4.78 0.67 -4.65
C VAL A 40 -4.68 1.55 -5.90
N GLY A 41 -4.09 1.02 -6.96
CA GLY A 41 -3.95 1.67 -8.26
C GLY A 41 -2.74 1.15 -9.03
N GLU A 42 -2.59 1.57 -10.28
CA GLU A 42 -1.44 1.21 -11.13
C GLU A 42 -0.11 1.74 -10.58
N SER A 43 0.99 1.20 -11.08
CA SER A 43 2.33 1.74 -10.82
C SER A 43 2.41 3.21 -11.25
N GLY A 44 3.09 4.04 -10.47
CA GLY A 44 3.18 5.49 -10.74
C GLY A 44 1.98 6.32 -10.26
N SER A 45 0.93 5.73 -9.67
CA SER A 45 -0.21 6.50 -9.15
C SER A 45 0.08 7.30 -7.86
N GLY A 46 1.26 7.12 -7.21
CA GLY A 46 1.67 7.86 -6.03
C GLY A 46 1.49 7.13 -4.68
N LYS A 47 1.04 5.87 -4.67
CA LYS A 47 0.73 5.09 -3.45
C LYS A 47 1.89 4.97 -2.47
N SER A 48 3.02 4.42 -2.92
CA SER A 48 4.21 4.23 -2.06
C SER A 48 4.75 5.56 -1.54
N LEU A 49 4.70 6.61 -2.36
CA LEU A 49 5.13 7.93 -1.94
C LEU A 49 4.19 8.54 -0.88
N THR A 50 2.86 8.34 -1.03
CA THR A 50 1.87 8.71 -0.01
C THR A 50 2.15 7.96 1.29
N ALA A 51 2.43 6.65 1.21
CA ALA A 51 2.77 5.84 2.38
C ALA A 51 4.04 6.33 3.08
N LEU A 52 5.11 6.63 2.34
CA LEU A 52 6.35 7.18 2.90
C LEU A 52 6.12 8.54 3.56
N ALA A 53 5.28 9.40 2.97
CA ALA A 53 4.97 10.71 3.53
C ALA A 53 4.22 10.60 4.87
N VAL A 54 3.36 9.60 5.04
CA VAL A 54 2.68 9.31 6.31
C VAL A 54 3.68 9.10 7.45
N GLY A 55 4.81 8.48 7.18
CA GLY A 55 5.87 8.26 8.18
C GLY A 55 6.95 9.33 8.23
N GLY A 56 6.82 10.40 7.45
CA GLY A 56 7.86 11.44 7.38
C GLY A 56 9.16 10.96 6.72
N LEU A 57 9.07 9.94 5.83
CA LEU A 57 10.24 9.31 5.19
C LEU A 57 10.55 9.86 3.79
N VAL A 58 9.90 10.93 3.38
CA VAL A 58 10.12 11.55 2.07
C VAL A 58 11.13 12.67 2.19
N ASP A 59 12.29 12.49 1.54
CA ASP A 59 13.34 13.49 1.47
C ASP A 59 13.25 14.39 0.23
N ARG A 60 13.75 15.62 0.33
CA ARG A 60 13.94 16.57 -0.78
C ARG A 60 12.65 16.87 -1.55
N ALA A 61 11.50 16.80 -0.91
CA ALA A 61 10.20 17.12 -1.48
C ALA A 61 9.61 18.38 -0.84
N GLU A 62 8.82 19.11 -1.62
CA GLU A 62 7.90 20.11 -1.10
C GLU A 62 6.61 19.36 -0.70
N ILE A 63 6.36 19.26 0.61
CA ILE A 63 5.17 18.57 1.15
C ILE A 63 4.24 19.61 1.73
N SER A 64 2.95 19.53 1.38
CA SER A 64 1.88 20.35 1.95
C SER A 64 0.64 19.50 2.25
N GLY A 65 -0.31 20.06 3.02
CA GLY A 65 -1.41 19.33 3.61
C GLY A 65 -1.09 18.86 5.02
N ASP A 66 -2.02 18.16 5.65
CA ASP A 66 -1.89 17.72 7.04
C ASP A 66 -1.81 16.19 7.13
N VAL A 67 -0.82 15.69 7.87
CA VAL A 67 -0.72 14.28 8.27
C VAL A 67 -0.69 14.23 9.79
N SER A 68 -1.73 13.66 10.38
CA SER A 68 -1.83 13.44 11.82
C SER A 68 -1.80 11.96 12.13
N LEU A 69 -0.79 11.53 12.88
CA LEU A 69 -0.59 10.16 13.32
C LEU A 69 -0.69 10.10 14.85
N SER A 70 -1.57 9.24 15.35
CA SER A 70 -1.72 8.98 16.79
C SER A 70 -1.10 7.61 17.12
N GLY A 71 0.04 7.62 17.82
CA GLY A 71 0.75 6.40 18.19
C GLY A 71 1.99 6.14 17.35
N ARG A 72 2.40 4.87 17.31
CA ARG A 72 3.62 4.41 16.63
C ARG A 72 3.29 3.83 15.27
N ILE A 73 4.15 4.09 14.30
CA ILE A 73 4.07 3.53 12.94
C ILE A 73 5.25 2.58 12.71
N ALA A 74 5.00 1.49 12.00
CA ALA A 74 6.04 0.64 11.46
C ALA A 74 5.76 0.32 9.99
N TYR A 75 6.83 -0.07 9.26
CA TYR A 75 6.78 -0.34 7.83
C TYR A 75 7.22 -1.76 7.51
N ILE A 76 6.52 -2.37 6.55
CA ILE A 76 6.97 -3.51 5.78
C ILE A 76 7.17 -3.01 4.35
N PHE A 77 8.42 -2.92 3.91
CA PHE A 77 8.79 -2.45 2.57
C PHE A 77 8.68 -3.56 1.53
N GLN A 78 8.58 -3.16 0.27
CA GLN A 78 8.35 -4.05 -0.88
C GLN A 78 9.40 -5.15 -1.05
N ASN A 79 10.67 -4.89 -0.72
CA ASN A 79 11.76 -5.83 -0.96
C ASN A 79 12.53 -6.18 0.33
N PRO A 80 12.36 -7.42 0.86
CA PRO A 80 13.03 -7.86 2.08
C PRO A 80 14.55 -7.90 1.94
N MET A 81 15.06 -8.27 0.78
CA MET A 81 16.51 -8.37 0.56
C MET A 81 17.23 -7.02 0.62
N GLN A 82 16.52 -5.92 0.32
CA GLN A 82 17.09 -4.56 0.42
C GLN A 82 16.90 -3.95 1.81
N SER A 83 15.98 -4.52 2.61
CA SER A 83 15.63 -3.99 3.93
C SER A 83 16.43 -4.64 5.07
N LEU A 84 16.94 -5.85 4.85
CA LEU A 84 17.76 -6.56 5.83
C LEU A 84 19.25 -6.30 5.58
N ASN A 85 19.99 -6.06 6.66
CA ASN A 85 21.45 -5.93 6.59
C ASN A 85 22.08 -7.32 6.35
N PRO A 86 22.72 -7.58 5.19
CA PRO A 86 23.20 -8.92 4.84
C PRO A 86 24.37 -9.42 5.70
N VAL A 87 25.08 -8.51 6.36
CA VAL A 87 26.26 -8.85 7.21
C VAL A 87 25.93 -8.86 8.71
N MET A 88 24.66 -8.74 9.06
CA MET A 88 24.20 -8.74 10.45
C MET A 88 23.24 -9.89 10.71
N ARG A 89 23.37 -10.56 11.85
CA ARG A 89 22.47 -11.65 12.23
C ARG A 89 21.05 -11.15 12.44
N VAL A 90 20.06 -11.96 12.08
CA VAL A 90 18.65 -11.64 12.15
C VAL A 90 18.22 -11.22 13.57
N GLY A 91 18.63 -11.97 14.59
CA GLY A 91 18.30 -11.62 15.98
C GLY A 91 18.81 -10.24 16.37
N ALA A 92 20.04 -9.88 15.97
CA ALA A 92 20.62 -8.59 16.27
C ALA A 92 19.87 -7.44 15.59
N GLN A 93 19.38 -7.64 14.33
CA GLN A 93 18.56 -6.64 13.63
C GLN A 93 17.20 -6.44 14.31
N ILE A 94 16.57 -7.53 14.79
CA ILE A 94 15.32 -7.44 15.56
C ILE A 94 15.57 -6.71 16.89
N ASP A 95 16.66 -7.01 17.58
CA ASP A 95 17.01 -6.37 18.85
C ASP A 95 17.29 -4.86 18.69
N GLU A 96 17.86 -4.45 17.57
CA GLU A 96 18.08 -3.04 17.24
C GLU A 96 16.75 -2.30 16.93
N ALA A 97 15.83 -2.98 16.25
CA ALA A 97 14.53 -2.40 15.89
C ALA A 97 13.54 -2.33 17.06
N LYS A 98 13.67 -3.20 18.07
CA LYS A 98 12.63 -3.38 19.09
C LYS A 98 12.49 -2.21 20.05
N LYS A 99 11.25 -1.94 20.43
CA LYS A 99 10.85 -1.06 21.54
C LYS A 99 10.25 -1.86 22.70
N SER A 100 9.97 -3.14 22.49
CA SER A 100 9.42 -4.07 23.49
C SER A 100 10.52 -4.69 24.36
N ARG A 101 10.11 -5.31 25.48
CA ARG A 101 11.01 -6.11 26.34
C ARG A 101 11.16 -7.56 25.87
N ARG A 102 10.47 -7.93 24.80
CA ARG A 102 10.48 -9.29 24.24
C ARG A 102 11.82 -9.60 23.60
N THR A 103 12.20 -10.87 23.59
CA THR A 103 13.43 -11.33 22.93
C THR A 103 13.22 -11.46 21.41
N ALA A 104 14.32 -11.48 20.65
CA ALA A 104 14.25 -11.71 19.21
C ALA A 104 13.63 -13.09 18.88
N GLU A 105 13.92 -14.10 19.71
CA GLU A 105 13.39 -15.46 19.56
C GLU A 105 11.86 -15.50 19.75
N GLU A 106 11.33 -14.78 20.74
CA GLU A 106 9.88 -14.66 20.95
C GLU A 106 9.20 -13.95 19.79
N LEU A 107 9.81 -12.90 19.25
CA LEU A 107 9.28 -12.15 18.10
C LEU A 107 9.33 -12.97 16.81
N LEU A 108 10.37 -13.80 16.64
CA LEU A 108 10.45 -14.77 15.54
C LEU A 108 9.38 -15.85 15.67
N GLY A 109 9.08 -16.29 16.88
CA GLY A 109 7.99 -17.23 17.15
C GLY A 109 6.61 -16.67 16.72
N ASP A 110 6.33 -15.38 16.93
CA ASP A 110 5.09 -14.73 16.50
C ASP A 110 4.87 -14.81 14.97
N VAL A 111 5.94 -14.86 14.22
CA VAL A 111 5.90 -14.95 12.75
C VAL A 111 6.15 -16.37 12.23
N GLY A 112 6.10 -17.38 13.11
CA GLY A 112 6.24 -18.79 12.77
C GLY A 112 7.66 -19.19 12.34
N LEU A 113 8.69 -18.49 12.84
CA LEU A 113 10.09 -18.86 12.66
C LEU A 113 10.65 -19.47 13.94
N PRO A 114 11.51 -20.50 13.84
CA PRO A 114 12.13 -21.11 15.00
C PRO A 114 13.17 -20.18 15.66
N ALA A 115 13.41 -20.32 16.96
CA ALA A 115 14.33 -19.48 17.73
C ALA A 115 15.76 -19.46 17.15
N GLU A 116 16.20 -20.57 16.55
CA GLU A 116 17.52 -20.70 15.91
C GLU A 116 17.70 -19.74 14.72
N ALA A 117 16.61 -19.27 14.13
CA ALA A 117 16.65 -18.28 13.05
C ALA A 117 17.32 -16.97 13.48
N ALA A 118 17.28 -16.62 14.78
CA ALA A 118 17.96 -15.44 15.32
C ALA A 118 19.48 -15.44 15.07
N ARG A 119 20.09 -16.62 14.94
CA ARG A 119 21.52 -16.78 14.73
C ARG A 119 21.94 -16.77 13.28
N LYS A 120 20.97 -16.84 12.34
CA LYS A 120 21.22 -16.85 10.89
C LYS A 120 21.47 -15.45 10.35
N TYR A 121 22.16 -15.41 9.21
CA TYR A 121 22.24 -14.25 8.35
C TYR A 121 21.11 -14.27 7.31
N PRO A 122 20.69 -13.13 6.76
CA PRO A 122 19.64 -13.10 5.73
C PRO A 122 19.91 -14.01 4.54
N CYS A 123 21.16 -14.12 4.08
CA CYS A 123 21.54 -15.00 2.96
C CYS A 123 21.35 -16.50 3.22
N GLU A 124 21.20 -16.90 4.47
CA GLU A 124 20.96 -18.31 4.87
C GLU A 124 19.45 -18.63 4.97
N MET A 125 18.58 -17.69 4.54
CA MET A 125 17.13 -17.79 4.67
C MET A 125 16.44 -17.68 3.30
N SER A 126 15.30 -18.37 3.15
CA SER A 126 14.45 -18.21 1.98
C SER A 126 13.79 -16.82 1.95
N GLY A 127 13.31 -16.35 0.78
CA GLY A 127 12.61 -15.07 0.65
C GLY A 127 11.41 -14.94 1.60
N GLY A 128 10.60 -16.00 1.75
CA GLY A 128 9.49 -16.01 2.69
C GLY A 128 9.93 -15.93 4.14
N GLN A 129 11.06 -16.54 4.52
CA GLN A 129 11.64 -16.42 5.85
C GLN A 129 12.16 -14.99 6.09
N GLN A 130 12.85 -14.39 5.12
CA GLN A 130 13.30 -12.99 5.20
C GLN A 130 12.11 -12.04 5.35
N GLN A 131 11.02 -12.27 4.63
CA GLN A 131 9.79 -11.49 4.76
C GLN A 131 9.20 -11.59 6.18
N ARG A 132 9.15 -12.79 6.76
CA ARG A 132 8.70 -13.00 8.13
C ARG A 132 9.61 -12.30 9.15
N VAL A 133 10.92 -12.22 8.89
CA VAL A 133 11.87 -11.44 9.72
C VAL A 133 11.52 -9.94 9.66
N MET A 134 11.26 -9.39 8.48
CA MET A 134 10.84 -7.98 8.36
C MET A 134 9.54 -7.70 9.13
N ILE A 135 8.58 -8.63 9.06
CA ILE A 135 7.34 -8.52 9.85
C ILE A 135 7.68 -8.54 11.34
N ALA A 136 8.55 -9.45 11.81
CA ALA A 136 8.98 -9.49 13.20
C ALA A 136 9.65 -8.19 13.65
N MET A 137 10.50 -7.58 12.81
CA MET A 137 11.12 -6.27 13.07
C MET A 137 10.09 -5.14 13.16
N ALA A 138 9.09 -5.14 12.27
CA ALA A 138 8.00 -4.17 12.31
C ALA A 138 7.17 -4.34 13.60
N LEU A 139 6.80 -5.57 13.95
CA LEU A 139 6.03 -5.90 15.16
C LEU A 139 6.81 -5.64 16.46
N ALA A 140 8.14 -5.71 16.42
CA ALA A 140 9.03 -5.41 17.54
C ALA A 140 8.95 -3.95 18.00
N GLN A 141 8.50 -3.05 17.11
CA GLN A 141 8.28 -1.64 17.42
C GLN A 141 6.95 -1.40 18.14
N GLU A 142 6.09 -2.43 18.32
CA GLU A 142 4.74 -2.35 18.89
C GLU A 142 3.91 -1.23 18.23
N PRO A 143 3.70 -1.27 16.92
CA PRO A 143 3.03 -0.17 16.21
C PRO A 143 1.53 -0.14 16.47
N ASP A 144 0.96 1.07 16.46
CA ASP A 144 -0.49 1.30 16.38
C ASP A 144 -0.96 1.26 14.93
N LEU A 145 -0.08 1.62 13.98
CA LEU A 145 -0.30 1.54 12.53
C LEU A 145 0.85 0.79 11.85
N LEU A 146 0.51 -0.26 11.11
CA LEU A 146 1.42 -0.96 10.21
C LEU A 146 1.16 -0.53 8.77
N VAL A 147 2.18 0.00 8.10
CA VAL A 147 2.15 0.26 6.66
C VAL A 147 2.82 -0.89 5.94
N ALA A 148 2.09 -1.56 5.05
CA ALA A 148 2.57 -2.69 4.27
C ALA A 148 2.56 -2.32 2.78
N ASP A 149 3.73 -1.93 2.25
CA ASP A 149 3.88 -1.53 0.85
C ASP A 149 4.28 -2.73 0.01
N GLU A 150 3.31 -3.26 -0.73
CA GLU A 150 3.45 -4.46 -1.57
C GLU A 150 4.23 -5.62 -0.88
N PRO A 151 3.82 -6.03 0.33
CA PRO A 151 4.64 -6.85 1.21
C PRO A 151 4.94 -8.26 0.68
N THR A 152 4.44 -8.61 -0.50
CA THR A 152 4.52 -9.99 -1.04
C THR A 152 4.90 -10.05 -2.52
N THR A 153 5.31 -8.96 -3.13
CA THR A 153 5.57 -8.88 -4.59
C THR A 153 6.64 -9.86 -5.10
N ALA A 154 7.60 -10.26 -4.25
CA ALA A 154 8.68 -11.17 -4.62
C ALA A 154 8.44 -12.65 -4.19
N LEU A 155 7.22 -12.98 -3.74
CA LEU A 155 6.88 -14.30 -3.20
C LEU A 155 5.96 -15.08 -4.15
N ASP A 156 6.04 -16.41 -4.11
CA ASP A 156 5.06 -17.27 -4.75
C ASP A 156 3.67 -17.15 -4.08
N VAL A 157 2.61 -17.53 -4.78
CA VAL A 157 1.21 -17.33 -4.37
C VAL A 157 0.90 -17.97 -3.01
N THR A 158 1.48 -19.15 -2.71
CA THR A 158 1.25 -19.85 -1.45
C THR A 158 1.90 -19.10 -0.30
N THR A 159 3.17 -18.77 -0.41
CA THR A 159 3.93 -17.99 0.58
C THR A 159 3.34 -16.59 0.77
N GLN A 160 2.88 -15.95 -0.32
CA GLN A 160 2.17 -14.66 -0.27
C GLN A 160 0.95 -14.74 0.64
N ARG A 161 0.13 -15.76 0.47
CA ARG A 161 -1.07 -15.97 1.28
C ARG A 161 -0.73 -16.18 2.76
N GLU A 162 0.25 -17.03 3.05
CA GLU A 162 0.69 -17.29 4.44
C GLU A 162 1.18 -16.03 5.14
N VAL A 163 1.94 -15.19 4.45
CA VAL A 163 2.46 -13.92 4.98
C VAL A 163 1.33 -12.94 5.26
N LEU A 164 0.36 -12.82 4.36
CA LEU A 164 -0.77 -11.90 4.56
C LEU A 164 -1.74 -12.41 5.64
N ASP A 165 -2.03 -13.72 5.70
CA ASP A 165 -2.81 -14.33 6.77
C ASP A 165 -2.14 -14.09 8.14
N LEU A 166 -0.81 -14.16 8.23
CA LEU A 166 -0.05 -13.84 9.42
C LEU A 166 -0.22 -12.36 9.83
N VAL A 167 -0.02 -11.43 8.89
CA VAL A 167 -0.18 -9.99 9.17
C VAL A 167 -1.60 -9.68 9.64
N ASP A 168 -2.62 -10.22 8.97
CA ASP A 168 -4.04 -10.02 9.34
C ASP A 168 -4.35 -10.59 10.73
N SER A 169 -3.85 -11.80 11.04
CA SER A 169 -4.03 -12.45 12.35
C SER A 169 -3.42 -11.61 13.48
N VAL A 170 -2.18 -11.16 13.29
CA VAL A 170 -1.49 -10.34 14.31
C VAL A 170 -2.14 -8.97 14.44
N ALA A 171 -2.55 -8.34 13.35
CA ALA A 171 -3.25 -7.06 13.37
C ALA A 171 -4.55 -7.15 14.19
N ARG A 172 -5.38 -8.18 13.92
CA ARG A 172 -6.62 -8.41 14.65
C ARG A 172 -6.39 -8.67 16.14
N SER A 173 -5.44 -9.53 16.49
CA SER A 173 -5.16 -9.91 17.88
C SER A 173 -4.66 -8.74 18.73
N ARG A 174 -3.99 -7.77 18.10
CA ARG A 174 -3.42 -6.59 18.78
C ARG A 174 -4.27 -5.33 18.64
N GLY A 175 -5.38 -5.35 17.88
CA GLY A 175 -6.16 -4.17 17.53
C GLY A 175 -5.36 -3.11 16.78
N MET A 176 -4.36 -3.56 16.01
CA MET A 176 -3.45 -2.74 15.22
C MET A 176 -4.11 -2.34 13.90
N ALA A 177 -4.01 -1.06 13.53
CA ALA A 177 -4.44 -0.60 12.22
C ALA A 177 -3.45 -1.01 11.13
N VAL A 178 -3.93 -1.23 9.90
CA VAL A 178 -3.08 -1.58 8.76
C VAL A 178 -3.43 -0.71 7.55
N LEU A 179 -2.40 -0.11 6.94
CA LEU A 179 -2.49 0.51 5.63
C LEU A 179 -1.79 -0.39 4.62
N PHE A 180 -2.58 -1.08 3.79
CA PHE A 180 -2.10 -1.94 2.71
C PHE A 180 -1.93 -1.13 1.42
N ILE A 181 -0.74 -1.15 0.84
CA ILE A 181 -0.50 -0.64 -0.51
C ILE A 181 -0.35 -1.85 -1.44
N THR A 182 -1.18 -1.92 -2.47
CA THR A 182 -1.14 -3.01 -3.44
C THR A 182 -1.78 -2.59 -4.77
N HIS A 183 -1.43 -3.30 -5.84
CA HIS A 183 -2.15 -3.23 -7.11
C HIS A 183 -3.12 -4.42 -7.30
N ASN A 184 -3.18 -5.36 -6.36
CA ASN A 184 -3.97 -6.59 -6.45
C ASN A 184 -5.30 -6.45 -5.70
N LEU A 185 -6.40 -6.27 -6.43
CA LEU A 185 -7.75 -6.14 -5.87
C LEU A 185 -8.26 -7.43 -5.19
N GLY A 186 -7.76 -8.60 -5.58
CA GLY A 186 -8.09 -9.85 -4.90
C GLY A 186 -7.59 -9.89 -3.46
N LEU A 187 -6.40 -9.31 -3.20
CA LEU A 187 -5.87 -9.16 -1.85
C LEU A 187 -6.68 -8.15 -1.04
N VAL A 188 -7.10 -7.05 -1.67
CA VAL A 188 -7.94 -6.04 -1.03
C VAL A 188 -9.26 -6.64 -0.57
N ALA A 189 -9.91 -7.43 -1.43
CA ALA A 189 -11.17 -8.10 -1.10
C ALA A 189 -11.09 -8.98 0.14
N ARG A 190 -9.92 -9.56 0.41
CA ARG A 190 -9.70 -10.50 1.52
C ARG A 190 -9.20 -9.84 2.80
N TYR A 191 -8.30 -8.85 2.68
CA TYR A 191 -7.51 -8.34 3.81
C TYR A 191 -7.84 -6.91 4.23
N SER A 192 -8.82 -6.25 3.58
CA SER A 192 -9.13 -4.85 3.87
C SER A 192 -10.62 -4.63 4.16
N ASP A 193 -10.93 -3.63 4.98
CA ASP A 193 -12.28 -3.18 5.30
C ASP A 193 -12.70 -2.02 4.38
N PHE A 194 -11.74 -1.11 4.11
CA PHE A 194 -11.90 0.05 3.25
C PHE A 194 -10.86 0.07 2.15
N VAL A 195 -11.22 0.68 1.03
CA VAL A 195 -10.32 0.87 -0.11
C VAL A 195 -10.37 2.30 -0.61
N ASN A 196 -9.19 2.85 -0.89
CA ASN A 196 -8.98 4.10 -1.59
C ASN A 196 -8.32 3.77 -2.93
N VAL A 197 -8.98 4.07 -4.02
CA VAL A 197 -8.48 3.85 -5.39
C VAL A 197 -7.74 5.10 -5.82
N MET A 198 -6.46 4.96 -6.10
CA MET A 198 -5.57 6.08 -6.44
C MET A 198 -5.17 6.04 -7.90
N TYR A 199 -5.36 7.15 -8.59
CA TYR A 199 -4.93 7.37 -9.98
C TYR A 199 -4.27 8.73 -10.13
N ALA A 200 -3.12 8.79 -10.80
CA ALA A 200 -2.45 10.04 -11.16
C ALA A 200 -2.29 11.02 -9.97
N GLY A 201 -1.96 10.51 -8.79
CA GLY A 201 -1.72 11.33 -7.58
C GLY A 201 -2.96 11.74 -6.80
N GLU A 202 -4.15 11.28 -7.16
CA GLU A 202 -5.41 11.59 -6.49
C GLU A 202 -6.19 10.33 -6.12
N ILE A 203 -7.00 10.39 -5.06
CA ILE A 203 -7.98 9.35 -4.76
C ILE A 203 -9.21 9.61 -5.63
N VAL A 204 -9.49 8.67 -6.54
CA VAL A 204 -10.60 8.77 -7.50
C VAL A 204 -11.87 8.07 -7.02
N GLU A 205 -11.76 7.13 -6.11
CA GLU A 205 -12.90 6.45 -5.49
C GLU A 205 -12.50 5.92 -4.11
N SER A 206 -13.42 5.98 -3.14
CA SER A 206 -13.24 5.49 -1.78
C SER A 206 -14.52 4.86 -1.27
N GLY A 207 -14.38 3.86 -0.42
CA GLY A 207 -15.52 3.23 0.24
C GLY A 207 -15.17 1.93 0.96
N THR A 208 -16.19 1.28 1.51
CA THR A 208 -16.02 -0.09 2.01
C THR A 208 -15.67 -1.02 0.85
N VAL A 209 -14.84 -2.01 1.12
CA VAL A 209 -14.41 -2.97 0.09
C VAL A 209 -15.60 -3.61 -0.64
N PRO A 210 -16.67 -4.11 0.06
CA PRO A 210 -17.83 -4.65 -0.64
C PRO A 210 -18.52 -3.64 -1.56
N ALA A 211 -18.65 -2.38 -1.15
CA ALA A 211 -19.34 -1.35 -1.96
C ALA A 211 -18.56 -1.01 -3.25
N VAL A 212 -17.24 -0.78 -3.13
CA VAL A 212 -16.41 -0.41 -4.27
C VAL A 212 -16.21 -1.59 -5.24
N LEU A 213 -16.07 -2.82 -4.72
CA LEU A 213 -15.85 -3.98 -5.59
C LEU A 213 -17.12 -4.47 -6.28
N SER A 214 -18.30 -4.34 -5.63
CA SER A 214 -19.58 -4.79 -6.23
C SER A 214 -20.23 -3.76 -7.13
N ALA A 215 -20.03 -2.46 -6.86
CA ALA A 215 -20.67 -1.37 -7.60
C ALA A 215 -19.68 -0.20 -7.81
N PRO A 216 -18.58 -0.42 -8.54
CA PRO A 216 -17.57 0.61 -8.81
C PRO A 216 -18.21 1.76 -9.61
N ARG A 217 -18.01 2.98 -9.14
CA ARG A 217 -18.59 4.17 -9.76
C ARG A 217 -17.62 4.84 -10.74
N HIS A 218 -16.33 4.90 -10.39
CA HIS A 218 -15.34 5.54 -11.26
C HIS A 218 -14.92 4.60 -12.40
N PRO A 219 -14.88 5.05 -13.67
CA PRO A 219 -14.51 4.22 -14.82
C PRO A 219 -13.10 3.57 -14.69
N TYR A 220 -12.17 4.22 -14.01
CA TYR A 220 -10.86 3.63 -13.71
C TYR A 220 -11.00 2.40 -12.79
N THR A 221 -11.81 2.49 -11.73
CA THR A 221 -12.07 1.36 -10.82
C THR A 221 -12.73 0.20 -11.56
N GLN A 222 -13.69 0.52 -12.46
CA GLN A 222 -14.31 -0.48 -13.33
C GLN A 222 -13.29 -1.17 -14.22
N GLY A 223 -12.38 -0.41 -14.82
CA GLY A 223 -11.27 -0.96 -15.62
C GLY A 223 -10.33 -1.84 -14.82
N LEU A 224 -9.95 -1.42 -13.60
CA LEU A 224 -9.11 -2.25 -12.72
C LEU A 224 -9.77 -3.58 -12.35
N LEU A 225 -11.07 -3.56 -12.07
CA LEU A 225 -11.83 -4.78 -11.75
C LEU A 225 -11.99 -5.69 -12.97
N ALA A 226 -12.26 -5.11 -14.14
CA ALA A 226 -12.37 -5.86 -15.40
C ALA A 226 -11.04 -6.52 -15.79
N ALA A 227 -9.90 -5.95 -15.40
CA ALA A 227 -8.58 -6.51 -15.66
C ALA A 227 -8.22 -7.69 -14.73
N VAL A 228 -9.01 -7.97 -13.67
CA VAL A 228 -8.79 -9.14 -12.80
C VAL A 228 -9.30 -10.39 -13.53
N PRO A 229 -8.42 -11.39 -13.81
CA PRO A 229 -8.86 -12.62 -14.48
C PRO A 229 -9.89 -13.37 -13.64
N SER A 230 -11.02 -13.74 -14.26
CA SER A 230 -12.00 -14.64 -13.64
C SER A 230 -11.64 -16.09 -13.92
N LEU A 231 -11.74 -16.95 -12.90
CA LEU A 231 -11.55 -18.40 -13.07
C LEU A 231 -12.67 -19.04 -13.93
N ASP A 232 -13.83 -18.37 -14.01
CA ASP A 232 -14.98 -18.82 -14.80
C ASP A 232 -14.97 -18.29 -16.25
N ALA A 233 -14.00 -17.45 -16.59
CA ALA A 233 -13.88 -16.92 -17.94
C ALA A 233 -13.44 -18.01 -18.91
N PRO A 234 -13.95 -18.04 -20.18
CA PRO A 234 -13.44 -18.92 -21.21
C PRO A 234 -11.93 -18.73 -21.38
N LYS A 235 -11.20 -19.86 -21.59
CA LYS A 235 -9.72 -19.83 -21.74
C LYS A 235 -9.21 -18.90 -22.85
N ASP A 236 -10.02 -18.70 -23.87
CA ASP A 236 -9.72 -17.89 -25.05
C ASP A 236 -10.31 -16.46 -24.95
N ALA A 237 -10.92 -16.10 -23.82
CA ALA A 237 -11.44 -14.75 -23.63
C ALA A 237 -10.26 -13.75 -23.57
N PRO A 238 -10.31 -12.66 -24.35
CA PRO A 238 -9.29 -11.62 -24.26
C PRO A 238 -9.28 -11.03 -22.85
N LEU A 239 -8.11 -10.88 -22.27
CA LEU A 239 -7.96 -10.16 -21.01
C LEU A 239 -8.32 -8.69 -21.24
N SER A 240 -9.18 -8.17 -20.39
CA SER A 240 -9.46 -6.72 -20.38
C SER A 240 -8.28 -5.99 -19.79
N ASP A 241 -7.84 -4.94 -20.47
CA ASP A 241 -6.81 -4.02 -19.97
C ASP A 241 -7.32 -2.58 -20.01
N ILE A 242 -6.68 -1.70 -19.27
CA ILE A 242 -6.94 -0.26 -19.36
C ILE A 242 -5.96 0.29 -20.39
N PRO A 243 -6.45 0.77 -21.59
CA PRO A 243 -5.57 1.18 -22.65
C PRO A 243 -4.68 2.37 -22.26
N GLY A 244 -3.47 2.40 -22.81
CA GLY A 244 -2.49 3.45 -22.54
C GLY A 244 -1.76 3.31 -21.20
N THR A 245 -1.09 4.37 -20.77
CA THR A 245 -0.29 4.41 -19.53
C THR A 245 -0.71 5.56 -18.63
N VAL A 246 -0.39 5.47 -17.36
CA VAL A 246 -0.57 6.59 -16.40
C VAL A 246 0.28 7.77 -16.90
N PRO A 247 -0.27 8.96 -17.03
CA PRO A 247 0.50 10.15 -17.42
C PRO A 247 1.65 10.43 -16.44
N PRO A 248 2.76 11.00 -16.90
CA PRO A 248 3.88 11.33 -16.02
C PRO A 248 3.50 12.46 -15.05
N PRO A 249 4.07 12.48 -13.82
CA PRO A 249 3.75 13.48 -12.81
C PRO A 249 4.26 14.90 -13.13
N THR A 250 4.99 15.05 -14.24
CA THR A 250 5.44 16.34 -14.79
C THR A 250 4.48 16.94 -15.81
N ASP A 251 3.48 16.16 -16.27
CA ASP A 251 2.57 16.55 -17.36
C ASP A 251 1.19 15.91 -17.18
N TRP A 252 0.52 16.26 -16.09
CA TRP A 252 -0.84 15.80 -15.84
C TRP A 252 -1.81 16.42 -16.83
N PRO A 253 -2.75 15.65 -17.39
CA PRO A 253 -3.84 16.17 -18.19
C PRO A 253 -4.67 17.20 -17.40
N SER A 254 -5.16 18.22 -18.08
CA SER A 254 -6.12 19.17 -17.51
C SER A 254 -7.45 18.47 -17.19
N GLY A 255 -8.16 18.92 -16.17
CA GLY A 255 -9.42 18.33 -15.74
C GLY A 255 -9.24 16.96 -15.07
N CYS A 256 -10.08 16.00 -15.43
CA CYS A 256 -9.99 14.62 -14.94
C CYS A 256 -8.75 13.93 -15.51
N ALA A 257 -7.78 13.54 -14.66
CA ALA A 257 -6.54 12.92 -15.13
C ALA A 257 -6.75 11.59 -15.87
N PHE A 258 -7.87 10.92 -15.66
CA PHE A 258 -8.21 9.66 -16.35
C PHE A 258 -8.86 9.87 -17.72
N HIS A 259 -9.30 11.11 -18.07
CA HIS A 259 -10.08 11.34 -19.30
C HIS A 259 -9.40 10.83 -20.59
N PRO A 260 -8.06 10.85 -20.77
CA PRO A 260 -7.45 10.33 -22.00
C PRO A 260 -7.57 8.82 -22.20
N ARG A 261 -7.84 8.08 -21.10
CA ARG A 261 -7.98 6.62 -21.06
C ARG A 261 -9.42 6.16 -20.78
N CYS A 262 -10.32 7.12 -20.50
CA CYS A 262 -11.69 6.84 -20.09
C CYS A 262 -12.57 6.48 -21.28
N PRO A 263 -13.22 5.28 -21.30
CA PRO A 263 -14.14 4.90 -22.39
C PRO A 263 -15.42 5.77 -22.42
N HIS A 264 -15.67 6.54 -21.35
CA HIS A 264 -16.83 7.41 -21.20
C HIS A 264 -16.46 8.90 -21.19
N ALA A 265 -15.28 9.26 -21.71
CA ALA A 265 -14.84 10.64 -21.75
C ALA A 265 -15.76 11.52 -22.61
N ILE A 266 -16.05 12.70 -22.09
CA ILE A 266 -16.79 13.76 -22.80
C ILE A 266 -15.93 15.04 -22.77
N PRO A 267 -16.19 16.04 -23.63
CA PRO A 267 -15.37 17.25 -23.69
C PRO A 267 -15.18 17.96 -22.36
N GLU A 268 -16.18 17.95 -21.49
CA GLU A 268 -16.14 18.57 -20.16
C GLU A 268 -15.13 17.91 -19.22
N CYS A 269 -14.78 16.64 -19.45
CA CYS A 269 -13.78 15.94 -18.64
C CYS A 269 -12.37 16.55 -18.78
N SER A 270 -12.08 17.27 -19.85
CA SER A 270 -10.82 17.99 -20.03
C SER A 270 -10.71 19.29 -19.25
N SER A 271 -11.81 19.80 -18.72
CA SER A 271 -11.89 21.07 -17.97
C SER A 271 -12.33 20.89 -16.52
N SER A 272 -12.95 19.76 -16.15
CA SER A 272 -13.44 19.46 -14.80
C SER A 272 -12.68 18.28 -14.20
N SER A 273 -12.15 18.47 -12.99
CA SER A 273 -11.53 17.38 -12.23
C SER A 273 -12.54 16.42 -11.61
N ARG A 274 -13.82 16.80 -11.53
CA ARG A 274 -14.88 15.95 -10.95
C ARG A 274 -15.39 14.94 -11.97
N CYS A 275 -15.29 13.68 -11.62
CA CYS A 275 -15.91 12.62 -12.42
C CYS A 275 -17.43 12.64 -12.24
N ARG A 276 -18.18 12.72 -13.34
CA ARG A 276 -19.65 12.76 -13.34
C ARG A 276 -20.32 11.51 -12.73
N PHE A 277 -19.60 10.39 -12.69
CA PHE A 277 -20.08 9.12 -12.13
C PHE A 277 -19.97 9.06 -10.59
N LEU A 278 -19.33 10.05 -9.97
CA LEU A 278 -19.18 10.17 -8.52
C LEU A 278 -20.16 11.18 -7.90
N ALA A 279 -20.98 11.84 -8.73
CA ALA A 279 -21.98 12.80 -8.29
C ALA A 279 -23.21 12.14 -7.63
#